data_1691e144324a3b9ab0c80b3377c09fe5
#
_entry.id   1691e144324a3b9ab0c80b3377c09fe5
#
_cell.length_a   1.000
_cell.length_b   1.000
_cell.length_c   1.000
_cell.angle_alpha   90.00
_cell.angle_beta   90.00
_cell.angle_gamma   90.00
#
_symmetry.space_group_name_H-M   'P 1'
#
loop_
_entity.id
_entity.type
_entity.pdbx_description
1 polymer ?
#
loop_
_entity_poly.entity_id
_entity_poly.type
_entity_poly.pdbx_seq_one_letter_code
_entity_poly.pdbx_strand_id
1 'polypeptide(L)'
;GFMKTAIIYSSETGFTKKYALWLEEKLGSDAKAYSLKEAKKVNFDDCDALVYGGWVCAAQINGAKWFKEKMPSWAASGKKLALWATGGSPMESPDIPKALDVMLTEDEKKIAKVFYCPGGFNYENMKPMYRLMMKMFVKMLSNKKDMREIDREAVKMMSHSYDIADQKYLDPIVDYLKG
;
A
#
# COMPACT_ATOMS: atom_id res chain seq x y z
N GLY A 1 -17.53 -9.85 19.99
CA GLY A 1 -18.03 -8.78 19.15
C GLY A 1 -17.33 -8.70 17.82
N PHE A 2 -17.90 -7.97 16.92
CA PHE A 2 -17.31 -7.76 15.60
C PHE A 2 -16.12 -6.81 15.69
N MET A 3 -15.08 -7.08 14.89
CA MET A 3 -13.89 -6.25 14.85
C MET A 3 -14.19 -4.93 14.13
N LYS A 4 -14.04 -3.82 14.85
CA LYS A 4 -14.15 -2.49 14.26
C LYS A 4 -12.81 -2.09 13.66
N THR A 5 -12.81 -1.79 12.36
CA THR A 5 -11.58 -1.53 11.60
C THR A 5 -11.61 -0.15 10.93
N ALA A 6 -10.55 0.62 11.13
CA ALA A 6 -10.31 1.84 10.37
C ALA A 6 -9.31 1.55 9.25
N ILE A 7 -9.65 1.96 8.04
CA ILE A 7 -8.81 1.81 6.85
C ILE A 7 -8.39 3.21 6.42
N ILE A 8 -7.08 3.48 6.45
CA ILE A 8 -6.54 4.80 6.17
C ILE A 8 -5.69 4.72 4.90
N TYR A 9 -5.84 5.67 4.01
CA TYR A 9 -5.11 5.64 2.76
C TYR A 9 -4.61 7.01 2.33
N SER A 10 -3.51 6.99 1.59
CA SER A 10 -3.00 8.12 0.83
C SER A 10 -2.86 7.68 -0.62
N SER A 11 -3.43 8.42 -1.57
CA SER A 11 -3.47 8.01 -2.97
C SER A 11 -3.26 9.19 -3.91
N GLU A 12 -2.28 9.06 -4.82
CA GLU A 12 -2.03 10.05 -5.87
C GLU A 12 -2.74 9.68 -7.18
N THR A 13 -2.79 8.40 -7.52
CA THR A 13 -3.30 7.92 -8.81
C THR A 13 -4.65 7.21 -8.70
N GLY A 14 -5.17 7.04 -7.49
CA GLY A 14 -6.45 6.39 -7.23
C GLY A 14 -6.39 4.90 -6.92
N PHE A 15 -5.28 4.20 -7.19
CA PHE A 15 -5.17 2.75 -6.96
C PHE A 15 -5.25 2.40 -5.47
N THR A 16 -4.56 3.15 -4.62
CA THR A 16 -4.60 2.90 -3.18
C THR A 16 -6.00 3.14 -2.61
N LYS A 17 -6.66 4.20 -3.04
CA LYS A 17 -8.04 4.49 -2.65
C LYS A 17 -8.98 3.37 -3.10
N LYS A 18 -8.80 2.85 -4.30
CA LYS A 18 -9.59 1.74 -4.85
C LYS A 18 -9.49 0.52 -3.94
N TYR A 19 -8.28 0.16 -3.49
CA TYR A 19 -8.08 -0.92 -2.54
C TYR A 19 -8.74 -0.64 -1.19
N ALA A 20 -8.62 0.59 -0.70
CA ALA A 20 -9.24 0.97 0.57
C ALA A 20 -10.76 0.79 0.54
N LEU A 21 -11.40 1.21 -0.54
CA LEU A 21 -12.84 1.06 -0.69
C LEU A 21 -13.27 -0.40 -0.88
N TRP A 22 -12.50 -1.20 -1.61
CA TRP A 22 -12.74 -2.63 -1.71
C TRP A 22 -12.58 -3.34 -0.37
N LEU A 23 -11.57 -2.96 0.41
CA LEU A 23 -11.37 -3.55 1.74
C LEU A 23 -12.51 -3.18 2.69
N GLU A 24 -12.97 -1.94 2.65
CA GLU A 24 -14.14 -1.47 3.41
C GLU A 24 -15.36 -2.35 3.09
N GLU A 25 -15.61 -2.59 1.82
CA GLU A 25 -16.72 -3.43 1.37
C GLU A 25 -16.57 -4.88 1.84
N LYS A 26 -15.37 -5.45 1.73
CA LYS A 26 -15.10 -6.83 2.16
C LYS A 26 -15.26 -7.04 3.66
N LEU A 27 -14.92 -6.05 4.46
CA LEU A 27 -15.00 -6.12 5.92
C LEU A 27 -16.40 -5.78 6.46
N GLY A 28 -17.21 -5.11 5.66
CA GLY A 28 -18.61 -4.84 5.98
C GLY A 28 -18.85 -3.61 6.86
N SER A 29 -19.96 -3.60 7.57
CA SER A 29 -20.46 -2.43 8.29
C SER A 29 -19.58 -1.95 9.44
N ASP A 30 -18.67 -2.79 9.94
CA ASP A 30 -17.77 -2.43 11.04
C ASP A 30 -16.46 -1.81 10.56
N ALA A 31 -16.29 -1.62 9.25
CA ALA A 31 -15.12 -1.00 8.66
C ALA A 31 -15.46 0.34 8.03
N LYS A 32 -14.53 1.27 8.13
CA LYS A 32 -14.67 2.57 7.48
C LYS A 32 -13.33 3.04 6.92
N ALA A 33 -13.37 3.54 5.68
CA ALA A 33 -12.21 4.08 5.00
C ALA A 33 -12.11 5.60 5.20
N TYR A 34 -10.89 6.08 5.41
CA TYR A 34 -10.56 7.49 5.61
C TYR A 34 -9.36 7.84 4.76
N SER A 35 -9.39 9.02 4.12
CA SER A 35 -8.14 9.58 3.60
C SER A 35 -7.22 9.93 4.78
N LEU A 36 -5.93 10.02 4.52
CA LEU A 36 -4.97 10.41 5.56
C LEU A 36 -5.35 11.77 6.20
N LYS A 37 -5.77 12.71 5.38
CA LYS A 37 -6.19 14.03 5.86
C LYS A 37 -7.37 13.94 6.83
N GLU A 38 -8.38 13.15 6.50
CA GLU A 38 -9.53 12.89 7.37
C GLU A 38 -9.12 12.17 8.65
N ALA A 39 -8.28 11.13 8.51
CA ALA A 39 -7.84 10.31 9.63
C ALA A 39 -7.12 11.10 10.73
N LYS A 40 -6.39 12.13 10.36
CA LYS A 40 -5.69 13.00 11.32
C LYS A 40 -6.62 13.73 12.28
N LYS A 41 -7.90 13.81 11.95
CA LYS A 41 -8.94 14.49 12.76
C LYS A 41 -9.82 13.53 13.54
N VAL A 42 -9.58 12.22 13.44
CA VAL A 42 -10.43 11.18 14.04
C VAL A 42 -9.72 10.53 15.20
N ASN A 43 -10.49 10.21 16.25
CA ASN A 43 -10.04 9.38 17.35
C ASN A 43 -10.38 7.92 17.04
N PHE A 44 -9.38 7.05 17.09
CA PHE A 44 -9.52 5.63 16.77
C PHE A 44 -9.47 4.72 18.01
N ASP A 45 -9.68 5.26 19.19
CA ASP A 45 -9.57 4.50 20.45
C ASP A 45 -10.53 3.30 20.50
N ASP A 46 -11.70 3.41 19.87
CA ASP A 46 -12.71 2.36 19.84
C ASP A 46 -12.52 1.35 18.70
N CYS A 47 -11.50 1.51 17.86
CA CYS A 47 -11.18 0.55 16.81
C CYS A 47 -10.37 -0.62 17.36
N ASP A 48 -10.65 -1.82 16.85
CA ASP A 48 -9.91 -3.04 17.19
C ASP A 48 -8.72 -3.25 16.26
N ALA A 49 -8.79 -2.71 15.05
CA ALA A 49 -7.74 -2.83 14.04
C ALA A 49 -7.63 -1.55 13.22
N LEU A 50 -6.41 -1.27 12.78
CA LEU A 50 -6.13 -0.15 11.88
C LEU A 50 -5.23 -0.63 10.74
N VAL A 51 -5.59 -0.20 9.52
CA VAL A 51 -4.86 -0.56 8.31
C VAL A 51 -4.50 0.72 7.57
N TYR A 52 -3.25 0.81 7.11
CA TYR A 52 -2.80 1.94 6.30
C TYR A 52 -2.32 1.47 4.94
N GLY A 53 -2.77 2.15 3.89
CA GLY A 53 -2.33 1.90 2.53
C GLY A 53 -1.78 3.14 1.85
N GLY A 54 -0.72 2.95 1.07
CA GLY A 54 -0.12 4.02 0.30
C GLY A 54 0.69 3.50 -0.87
N TRP A 55 1.01 4.39 -1.79
CA TRP A 55 1.88 4.11 -2.92
C TRP A 55 3.34 4.01 -2.46
N VAL A 56 4.09 3.12 -3.09
CA VAL A 56 5.53 2.99 -2.83
C VAL A 56 6.25 4.21 -3.40
N CYS A 57 6.98 4.90 -2.54
CA CYS A 57 7.81 6.03 -2.92
C CYS A 57 9.14 5.94 -2.16
N ALA A 58 10.26 5.93 -2.89
CA ALA A 58 11.60 5.83 -2.31
C ALA A 58 11.73 4.65 -1.32
N ALA A 59 11.26 3.48 -1.72
CA ALA A 59 11.28 2.23 -0.94
C ALA A 59 10.45 2.26 0.35
N GLN A 60 9.56 3.25 0.50
CA GLN A 60 8.66 3.38 1.65
C GLN A 60 7.22 3.58 1.19
N ILE A 61 6.28 3.36 2.10
CA ILE A 61 4.85 3.61 1.85
C ILE A 61 4.59 5.11 2.04
N ASN A 62 4.09 5.76 1.00
CA ASN A 62 3.81 7.19 1.05
C ASN A 62 2.84 7.53 2.18
N GLY A 63 3.21 8.55 2.96
CA GLY A 63 2.36 9.05 4.06
C GLY A 63 2.34 8.19 5.32
N ALA A 64 3.05 7.07 5.36
CA ALA A 64 2.98 6.12 6.47
C ALA A 64 3.60 6.64 7.78
N LYS A 65 4.39 7.69 7.73
CA LYS A 65 5.07 8.21 8.92
C LYS A 65 4.10 8.51 10.07
N TRP A 66 3.00 9.19 9.78
CA TRP A 66 1.97 9.51 10.77
C TRP A 66 1.39 8.24 11.41
N PHE A 67 1.08 7.23 10.60
CA PHE A 67 0.54 5.95 11.07
C PHE A 67 1.56 5.20 11.92
N LYS A 68 2.81 5.14 11.46
CA LYS A 68 3.89 4.44 12.16
C LYS A 68 4.19 5.05 13.53
N GLU A 69 4.09 6.37 13.65
CA GLU A 69 4.31 7.07 14.94
C GLU A 69 3.26 6.68 15.98
N LYS A 70 2.05 6.30 15.55
CA LYS A 70 0.95 5.91 16.43
C LYS A 70 0.92 4.39 16.71
N MET A 71 1.59 3.59 15.91
CA MET A 71 1.56 2.13 16.03
C MET A 71 1.93 1.62 17.43
N PRO A 72 3.00 2.09 18.09
CA PRO A 72 3.34 1.57 19.42
C PRO A 72 2.23 1.74 20.44
N SER A 73 1.57 2.89 20.46
CA SER A 73 0.45 3.16 21.37
C SER A 73 -0.76 2.29 21.03
N TRP A 74 -1.09 2.15 19.77
CA TRP A 74 -2.20 1.30 19.34
C TRP A 74 -1.94 -0.17 19.63
N ALA A 75 -0.71 -0.64 19.39
CA ALA A 75 -0.32 -2.02 19.70
C ALA A 75 -0.40 -2.29 21.21
N ALA A 76 0.04 -1.34 22.04
CA ALA A 76 -0.04 -1.44 23.49
C ALA A 76 -1.49 -1.54 23.98
N SER A 77 -2.43 -0.97 23.24
CA SER A 77 -3.87 -1.08 23.52
C SER A 77 -4.51 -2.34 22.94
N GLY A 78 -3.71 -3.26 22.38
CA GLY A 78 -4.20 -4.52 21.85
C GLY A 78 -4.77 -4.45 20.44
N LYS A 79 -4.57 -3.35 19.73
CA LYS A 79 -5.09 -3.20 18.37
C LYS A 79 -4.23 -3.97 17.35
N LYS A 80 -4.89 -4.57 16.38
CA LYS A 80 -4.22 -5.25 15.27
C LYS A 80 -3.86 -4.23 14.17
N LEU A 81 -2.63 -4.30 13.68
CA LEU A 81 -2.09 -3.30 12.76
C LEU A 81 -1.57 -3.94 11.47
N ALA A 82 -1.95 -3.36 10.34
CA ALA A 82 -1.48 -3.78 9.03
C ALA A 82 -1.22 -2.56 8.14
N LEU A 83 -0.31 -2.73 7.19
CA LEU A 83 -0.06 -1.75 6.14
C LEU A 83 -0.04 -2.47 4.80
N TRP A 84 -0.43 -1.78 3.73
CA TRP A 84 -0.20 -2.29 2.39
C TRP A 84 0.51 -1.24 1.54
N ALA A 85 1.40 -1.74 0.70
CA ALA A 85 2.10 -0.95 -0.30
C ALA A 85 1.46 -1.22 -1.66
N THR A 86 1.15 -0.18 -2.40
CA THR A 86 0.67 -0.27 -3.78
C THR A 86 1.75 0.22 -4.71
N GLY A 87 2.03 -0.53 -5.74
CA GLY A 87 3.05 -0.18 -6.72
C GLY A 87 2.72 -0.71 -8.11
N GLY A 88 3.60 -0.45 -9.05
CA GLY A 88 3.41 -0.83 -10.44
C GLY A 88 3.82 -2.25 -10.79
N SER A 89 4.57 -2.92 -9.92
CA SER A 89 5.05 -4.28 -10.20
C SER A 89 3.94 -5.30 -9.98
N PRO A 90 3.87 -6.35 -10.82
CA PRO A 90 2.95 -7.46 -10.58
C PRO A 90 3.35 -8.23 -9.32
N MET A 91 2.38 -8.92 -8.73
CA MET A 91 2.59 -9.69 -7.49
C MET A 91 3.68 -10.76 -7.65
N GLU A 92 3.83 -11.29 -8.85
CA GLU A 92 4.79 -12.36 -9.16
C GLU A 92 6.24 -11.89 -9.21
N SER A 93 6.48 -10.58 -9.19
CA SER A 93 7.83 -10.03 -9.21
C SER A 93 8.64 -10.54 -8.03
N PRO A 94 9.85 -11.11 -8.27
CA PRO A 94 10.70 -11.65 -7.19
C PRO A 94 11.26 -10.56 -6.28
N ASP A 95 11.13 -9.29 -6.66
CA ASP A 95 11.62 -8.16 -5.88
C ASP A 95 10.66 -7.74 -4.76
N ILE A 96 9.40 -8.18 -4.82
CA ILE A 96 8.37 -7.77 -3.84
C ILE A 96 8.73 -8.17 -2.40
N PRO A 97 9.11 -9.43 -2.10
CA PRO A 97 9.44 -9.79 -0.72
C PRO A 97 10.56 -8.95 -0.11
N LYS A 98 11.60 -8.66 -0.90
CA LYS A 98 12.72 -7.81 -0.46
C LYS A 98 12.28 -6.37 -0.21
N ALA A 99 11.43 -5.86 -1.10
CA ALA A 99 10.91 -4.49 -0.96
C ALA A 99 10.07 -4.34 0.30
N LEU A 100 9.20 -5.32 0.60
CA LEU A 100 8.38 -5.29 1.81
C LEU A 100 9.21 -5.40 3.08
N ASP A 101 10.28 -6.19 3.05
CA ASP A 101 11.13 -6.43 4.22
C ASP A 101 11.75 -5.15 4.78
N VAL A 102 12.05 -4.18 3.93
CA VAL A 102 12.67 -2.92 4.35
C VAL A 102 11.67 -1.81 4.68
N MET A 103 10.39 -2.04 4.48
CA MET A 103 9.35 -1.02 4.75
C MET A 103 9.03 -0.87 6.24
N LEU A 104 9.27 -1.89 7.02
CA LEU A 104 9.11 -1.87 8.48
C LEU A 104 10.45 -2.16 9.14
N THR A 105 10.73 -1.48 10.25
CA THR A 105 11.86 -1.81 11.12
C THR A 105 11.59 -3.13 11.83
N GLU A 106 12.62 -3.74 12.43
CA GLU A 106 12.46 -4.98 13.19
C GLU A 106 11.47 -4.82 14.35
N ASP A 107 11.46 -3.66 15.01
CA ASP A 107 10.51 -3.39 16.08
C ASP A 107 9.09 -3.21 15.55
N GLU A 108 8.93 -2.56 14.40
CA GLU A 108 7.63 -2.39 13.75
C GLU A 108 7.05 -3.74 13.30
N LYS A 109 7.88 -4.66 12.83
CA LYS A 109 7.46 -6.02 12.43
C LYS A 109 6.87 -6.83 13.58
N LYS A 110 7.22 -6.49 14.81
CA LYS A 110 6.68 -7.17 16.02
C LYS A 110 5.22 -6.80 16.28
N ILE A 111 4.77 -5.65 15.79
CA ILE A 111 3.45 -5.10 16.09
C ILE A 111 2.57 -4.87 14.85
N ALA A 112 3.12 -5.02 13.66
CA ALA A 112 2.38 -4.80 12.41
C ALA A 112 2.88 -5.72 11.31
N LYS A 113 2.06 -5.92 10.29
CA LYS A 113 2.41 -6.68 9.10
C LYS A 113 2.20 -5.83 7.86
N VAL A 114 3.11 -5.93 6.89
CA VAL A 114 3.02 -5.21 5.61
C VAL A 114 2.70 -6.19 4.48
N PHE A 115 1.83 -5.74 3.57
CA PHE A 115 1.35 -6.50 2.41
C PHE A 115 1.60 -5.70 1.14
N TYR A 116 1.52 -6.36 0.01
CA TYR A 116 1.62 -5.70 -1.29
C TYR A 116 0.33 -5.90 -2.09
N CYS A 117 -0.15 -4.81 -2.67
CA CYS A 117 -1.33 -4.82 -3.54
C CYS A 117 -0.98 -4.14 -4.86
N PRO A 118 -0.76 -4.91 -5.94
CA PRO A 118 -0.40 -4.35 -7.24
C PRO A 118 -1.45 -3.36 -7.76
N GLY A 119 -1.00 -2.24 -8.31
CA GLY A 119 -1.89 -1.22 -8.85
C GLY A 119 -1.71 -1.02 -10.34
N GLY A 120 -0.84 -0.12 -10.71
CA GLY A 120 -0.60 0.23 -12.10
C GLY A 120 -0.12 1.65 -12.23
N PHE A 121 -0.23 2.20 -13.42
CA PHE A 121 0.06 3.59 -13.69
C PHE A 121 -1.11 4.22 -14.43
N ASN A 122 -1.46 5.43 -14.02
CA ASN A 122 -2.41 6.27 -14.72
C ASN A 122 -1.72 7.61 -15.00
N TYR A 123 -0.99 7.67 -16.10
CA TYR A 123 -0.22 8.85 -16.48
C TYR A 123 -1.08 10.09 -16.67
N GLU A 124 -2.32 9.92 -17.11
CA GLU A 124 -3.24 11.03 -17.37
C GLU A 124 -3.64 11.77 -16.09
N ASN A 125 -3.80 11.02 -14.99
CA ASN A 125 -4.18 11.56 -13.69
C ASN A 125 -2.99 11.85 -12.77
N MET A 126 -1.77 11.58 -13.25
CA MET A 126 -0.56 11.78 -12.48
C MET A 126 -0.13 13.25 -12.54
N LYS A 127 0.29 13.80 -11.39
CA LYS A 127 0.85 15.16 -11.36
C LYS A 127 2.10 15.23 -12.26
N PRO A 128 2.34 16.36 -12.95
CA PRO A 128 3.46 16.46 -13.90
C PRO A 128 4.82 16.06 -13.32
N MET A 129 5.10 16.41 -12.07
CA MET A 129 6.34 16.03 -11.40
C MET A 129 6.48 14.52 -11.27
N TYR A 130 5.44 13.84 -10.81
CA TYR A 130 5.45 12.38 -10.67
C TYR A 130 5.53 11.69 -12.03
N ARG A 131 4.85 12.23 -13.03
CA ARG A 131 4.92 11.72 -14.40
C ARG A 131 6.36 11.79 -14.94
N LEU A 132 7.03 12.90 -14.71
CA LEU A 132 8.43 13.06 -15.10
C LEU A 132 9.32 12.08 -14.37
N MET A 133 9.16 11.94 -13.04
CA MET A 133 9.94 11.00 -12.24
C MET A 133 9.75 9.55 -12.73
N MET A 134 8.52 9.16 -13.05
CA MET A 134 8.24 7.82 -13.56
C MET A 134 8.88 7.57 -14.92
N LYS A 135 8.85 8.57 -15.80
CA LYS A 135 9.53 8.47 -17.12
C LYS A 135 11.03 8.33 -16.97
N MET A 136 11.62 9.05 -16.02
CA MET A 136 13.05 8.94 -15.73
C MET A 136 13.40 7.56 -15.13
N PHE A 137 12.55 7.04 -14.25
CA PHE A 137 12.72 5.71 -13.67
C PHE A 137 12.68 4.61 -14.74
N VAL A 138 11.69 4.68 -15.64
CA VAL A 138 11.57 3.75 -16.77
C VAL A 138 12.81 3.81 -17.64
N LYS A 139 13.30 5.01 -17.94
CA LYS A 139 14.53 5.19 -18.75
C LYS A 139 15.75 4.59 -18.06
N MET A 140 15.87 4.78 -16.75
CA MET A 140 16.96 4.21 -15.97
C MET A 140 16.92 2.67 -16.00
N LEU A 141 15.73 2.07 -15.80
CA LEU A 141 15.56 0.62 -15.91
C LEU A 141 15.89 0.11 -17.31
N SER A 142 15.49 0.84 -18.35
CA SER A 142 15.76 0.46 -19.75
C SER A 142 17.25 0.41 -20.08
N ASN A 143 18.08 1.17 -19.36
CA ASN A 143 19.52 1.24 -19.54
C ASN A 143 20.31 0.30 -18.62
N LYS A 144 19.63 -0.52 -17.83
CA LYS A 144 20.26 -1.48 -16.93
C LYS A 144 21.01 -2.55 -17.74
N LYS A 145 22.29 -2.80 -17.39
CA LYS A 145 23.15 -3.71 -18.16
C LYS A 145 22.73 -5.19 -18.09
N ASP A 146 22.33 -5.64 -16.91
CA ASP A 146 21.96 -7.04 -16.67
C ASP A 146 20.45 -7.18 -16.52
N MET A 147 19.71 -6.79 -17.55
CA MET A 147 18.24 -6.87 -17.52
C MET A 147 17.78 -8.32 -17.54
N ARG A 148 17.04 -8.69 -16.50
CA ARG A 148 16.26 -9.93 -16.46
C ARG A 148 15.07 -9.79 -17.39
N GLU A 149 14.46 -10.90 -17.81
CA GLU A 149 13.24 -10.86 -18.62
C GLU A 149 12.12 -10.11 -17.89
N ILE A 150 11.98 -10.32 -16.57
CA ILE A 150 10.99 -9.61 -15.77
C ILE A 150 11.22 -8.09 -15.75
N ASP A 151 12.46 -7.66 -15.82
CA ASP A 151 12.80 -6.22 -15.91
C ASP A 151 12.36 -5.64 -17.24
N ARG A 152 12.55 -6.37 -18.36
CA ARG A 152 12.11 -5.95 -19.69
C ARG A 152 10.59 -5.85 -19.76
N GLU A 153 9.89 -6.82 -19.20
CA GLU A 153 8.42 -6.81 -19.13
C GLU A 153 7.92 -5.65 -18.28
N ALA A 154 8.56 -5.37 -17.14
CA ALA A 154 8.23 -4.24 -16.29
C ALA A 154 8.39 -2.90 -17.02
N VAL A 155 9.50 -2.71 -17.75
CA VAL A 155 9.72 -1.51 -18.56
C VAL A 155 8.61 -1.34 -19.60
N LYS A 156 8.25 -2.45 -20.26
CA LYS A 156 7.20 -2.45 -21.29
C LYS A 156 5.85 -2.04 -20.69
N MET A 157 5.50 -2.57 -19.53
CA MET A 157 4.29 -2.21 -18.80
C MET A 157 4.30 -0.76 -18.36
N MET A 158 5.39 -0.31 -17.75
CA MET A 158 5.52 1.04 -17.16
C MET A 158 5.61 2.16 -18.19
N SER A 159 5.76 1.82 -19.47
CA SER A 159 5.85 2.81 -20.56
C SER A 159 4.50 3.42 -20.95
N HIS A 160 3.40 2.88 -20.42
CA HIS A 160 2.05 3.35 -20.69
C HIS A 160 1.15 3.12 -19.48
N SER A 161 -0.05 3.68 -19.52
CA SER A 161 -1.02 3.47 -18.44
C SER A 161 -1.53 2.04 -18.44
N TYR A 162 -1.69 1.46 -17.25
CA TYR A 162 -2.26 0.13 -17.07
C TYR A 162 -2.84 -0.03 -15.67
N ASP A 163 -3.72 -1.01 -15.49
CA ASP A 163 -4.34 -1.33 -14.20
C ASP A 163 -4.33 -2.85 -14.03
N ILE A 164 -3.58 -3.31 -13.02
CA ILE A 164 -3.51 -4.72 -12.62
C ILE A 164 -4.05 -4.93 -11.21
N ALA A 165 -4.78 -3.94 -10.68
CA ALA A 165 -5.41 -4.06 -9.38
C ALA A 165 -6.50 -5.15 -9.41
N ASP A 166 -6.59 -5.91 -8.34
CA ASP A 166 -7.58 -6.97 -8.20
C ASP A 166 -7.91 -7.16 -6.72
N GLN A 167 -9.18 -7.34 -6.42
CA GLN A 167 -9.64 -7.52 -5.04
C GLN A 167 -9.02 -8.73 -4.35
N LYS A 168 -8.61 -9.75 -5.11
CA LYS A 168 -7.98 -10.96 -4.55
C LYS A 168 -6.72 -10.66 -3.75
N TYR A 169 -6.02 -9.57 -4.09
CA TYR A 169 -4.80 -9.18 -3.39
C TYR A 169 -5.06 -8.68 -1.96
N LEU A 170 -6.31 -8.41 -1.63
CA LEU A 170 -6.73 -8.04 -0.27
C LEU A 170 -6.98 -9.25 0.62
N ASP A 171 -7.11 -10.45 0.07
CA ASP A 171 -7.43 -11.66 0.83
C ASP A 171 -6.42 -11.92 1.97
N PRO A 172 -5.09 -11.79 1.77
CA PRO A 172 -4.15 -11.94 2.88
C PRO A 172 -4.36 -10.93 4.01
N ILE A 173 -4.74 -9.71 3.68
CA ILE A 173 -5.04 -8.66 4.69
C ILE A 173 -6.28 -9.03 5.48
N VAL A 174 -7.34 -9.45 4.80
CA VAL A 174 -8.59 -9.88 5.44
C VAL A 174 -8.33 -11.05 6.38
N ASP A 175 -7.58 -12.05 5.92
CA ASP A 175 -7.22 -13.21 6.72
C ASP A 175 -6.41 -12.83 7.96
N TYR A 176 -5.46 -11.92 7.82
CA TYR A 176 -4.67 -11.41 8.94
C TYR A 176 -5.54 -10.69 9.96
N LEU A 177 -6.48 -9.87 9.52
CA LEU A 177 -7.37 -9.11 10.42
C LEU A 177 -8.34 -10.02 11.15
N LYS A 178 -8.80 -11.09 10.51
CA LYS A 178 -9.74 -12.04 11.12
C LYS A 178 -9.05 -13.09 12.00
N GLY A 179 -7.80 -13.35 11.75
CA GLY A 179 -6.97 -14.29 12.52
C GLY A 179 -6.50 -13.67 13.83
#